data_3f0e90763c684f5efeada90780c25569
#
_entry.id   3f0e90763c684f5efeada90780c25569
#
_cell.length_a   1.000
_cell.length_b   1.000
_cell.length_c   1.000
_cell.angle_alpha   90.00
_cell.angle_beta   90.00
_cell.angle_gamma   90.00
#
_symmetry.space_group_name_H-M   'P 1'
#
loop_
_entity.id
_entity.type
_entity.pdbx_description
1 polymer ?
#
loop_
_entity_poly.entity_id
_entity_poly.type
_entity_poly.pdbx_seq_one_letter_code
_entity_poly.pdbx_strand_id
1 'polypeptide(L)' 'MSDNVIHLSDLIEQRLRKQKEIDYYLSALKILESKIQYLQKEVDITTLIIDLIDN' A
#
# COMPACT_ATOMS: atom_id res chain seq x y z
N MET A 1 -17.34 -26.96 26.19
CA MET A 1 -17.79 -27.25 24.83
C MET A 1 -18.30 -26.05 24.12
N SER A 2 -19.21 -25.28 24.71
CA SER A 2 -19.63 -24.00 24.12
C SER A 2 -18.48 -23.01 23.99
N ASP A 3 -17.49 -23.09 24.87
CA ASP A 3 -16.32 -22.19 24.83
C ASP A 3 -15.49 -22.41 23.57
N ASN A 4 -15.34 -23.68 23.12
CA ASN A 4 -14.57 -23.95 21.90
C ASN A 4 -15.25 -23.40 20.67
N VAL A 5 -16.58 -23.41 20.61
CA VAL A 5 -17.34 -22.88 19.50
C VAL A 5 -17.21 -21.35 19.46
N ILE A 6 -17.27 -20.69 20.63
CA ILE A 6 -17.12 -19.26 20.76
C ILE A 6 -15.71 -18.84 20.28
N HIS A 7 -14.67 -19.55 20.71
CA HIS A 7 -13.31 -19.26 20.32
C HIS A 7 -13.10 -19.41 18.83
N LEU A 8 -13.71 -20.41 18.20
CA LEU A 8 -13.60 -20.60 16.77
C LEU A 8 -14.25 -19.43 16.01
N SER A 9 -15.44 -19.01 16.44
CA SER A 9 -16.12 -17.87 15.83
C SER A 9 -15.29 -16.59 15.94
N ASP A 10 -14.68 -16.36 17.10
CA ASP A 10 -13.82 -15.19 17.33
C ASP A 10 -12.60 -15.22 16.41
N LEU A 11 -11.99 -16.39 16.25
CA LEU A 11 -10.83 -16.55 15.39
C LEU A 11 -11.18 -16.29 13.92
N ILE A 12 -12.33 -16.76 13.48
CA ILE A 12 -12.82 -16.53 12.13
C ILE A 12 -13.05 -15.03 11.89
N GLU A 13 -13.67 -14.35 12.85
CA GLU A 13 -13.89 -12.91 12.76
C GLU A 13 -12.58 -12.14 12.75
N GLN A 14 -11.63 -12.52 13.60
CA GLN A 14 -10.31 -11.89 13.61
C GLN A 14 -9.59 -12.05 12.29
N ARG A 15 -9.68 -13.24 11.71
CA ARG A 15 -9.08 -13.49 10.39
C ARG A 15 -9.68 -12.60 9.33
N LEU A 16 -11.00 -12.45 9.33
CA LEU A 16 -11.68 -11.60 8.36
C LEU A 16 -11.28 -10.15 8.51
N ARG A 17 -11.23 -9.65 9.75
CA ARG A 17 -10.83 -8.25 10.00
C ARG A 17 -9.40 -7.99 9.59
N LYS A 18 -8.50 -8.92 9.89
CA LYS A 18 -7.09 -8.80 9.50
C LYS A 18 -6.92 -8.85 7.98
N GLN A 19 -7.71 -9.67 7.31
CA GLN A 19 -7.67 -9.72 5.86
C GLN A 19 -8.14 -8.40 5.23
N LYS A 20 -9.18 -7.80 5.78
CA LYS A 20 -9.66 -6.49 5.33
C LYS A 20 -8.62 -5.40 5.56
N GLU A 21 -7.91 -5.47 6.68
CA GLU A 21 -6.84 -4.54 6.98
C GLU A 21 -5.68 -4.69 5.99
N ILE A 22 -5.31 -5.92 5.66
CA ILE A 22 -4.29 -6.18 4.64
C ILE A 22 -4.74 -5.60 3.29
N ASP A 23 -5.98 -5.84 2.90
CA ASP A 23 -6.51 -5.34 1.64
C ASP A 23 -6.48 -3.81 1.57
N TYR A 24 -6.78 -3.15 2.69
CA TYR A 24 -6.68 -1.71 2.79
C TYR A 24 -5.24 -1.23 2.56
N TYR A 25 -4.27 -1.85 3.23
CA TYR A 25 -2.86 -1.47 3.07
C TYR A 25 -2.34 -1.77 1.68
N LEU A 26 -2.77 -2.86 1.05
CA LEU A 26 -2.40 -3.16 -0.32
C LEU A 26 -2.90 -2.09 -1.29
N SER A 27 -4.12 -1.60 -1.07
CA SER A 27 -4.66 -0.51 -1.87
C SER A 27 -3.89 0.79 -1.65
N ALA A 28 -3.56 1.11 -0.40
CA ALA A 28 -2.76 2.28 -0.07
C ALA A 28 -1.36 2.20 -0.68
N LEU A 29 -0.78 1.00 -0.69
CA LEU A 29 0.54 0.77 -1.27
C LEU A 29 0.54 1.07 -2.78
N LYS A 30 -0.50 0.67 -3.49
CA LYS A 30 -0.63 0.96 -4.92
C LYS A 30 -0.68 2.45 -5.20
N ILE A 31 -1.39 3.20 -4.36
CA ILE A 31 -1.46 4.66 -4.48
C ILE A 31 -0.08 5.28 -4.26
N LEU A 32 0.63 4.81 -3.23
CA LEU A 32 1.98 5.29 -2.93
C LEU A 32 2.96 4.98 -4.06
N GLU A 33 2.88 3.78 -4.63
CA GLU A 33 3.71 3.40 -5.77
C GLU A 33 3.48 4.33 -6.96
N SER A 34 2.22 4.67 -7.25
CA SER A 34 1.88 5.61 -8.32
C SER A 34 2.45 6.98 -8.06
N LYS A 35 2.41 7.46 -6.82
CA LYS A 35 2.98 8.75 -6.45
C LYS A 35 4.50 8.76 -6.60
N ILE A 36 5.16 7.68 -6.20
CA ILE A 36 6.61 7.55 -6.35
C ILE A 36 6.99 7.59 -7.83
N GLN A 37 6.27 6.88 -8.68
CA GLN A 37 6.53 6.88 -10.12
C GLN A 37 6.35 8.28 -10.72
N TYR A 38 5.32 8.98 -10.31
CA TYR A 38 5.06 10.34 -10.77
C TYR A 38 6.20 11.28 -10.36
N LEU A 39 6.60 11.24 -9.10
CA LEU A 39 7.69 12.07 -8.58
C LEU A 39 9.01 11.72 -9.26
N GLN A 40 9.26 10.45 -9.53
CA GLN A 40 10.47 10.02 -10.23
C GLN A 40 10.51 10.59 -11.63
N LYS A 41 9.39 10.63 -12.34
CA LYS A 41 9.32 11.27 -13.66
C LYS A 41 9.61 12.76 -13.59
N GLU A 42 9.11 13.44 -12.56
CA GLU A 42 9.39 14.87 -12.37
C GLU A 42 10.87 15.13 -12.12
N VAL A 43 11.51 14.29 -11.32
CA VAL A 43 12.95 14.38 -11.07
C VAL A 43 13.72 14.15 -12.36
N ASP A 44 13.33 13.16 -13.16
CA ASP A 44 13.99 12.85 -14.42
C ASP A 44 13.87 14.02 -15.41
N ILE A 45 12.69 14.61 -15.52
CA ILE A 45 12.46 15.75 -16.40
C ILE A 45 13.28 16.97 -15.93
N THR A 46 13.27 17.23 -14.64
CA THR A 46 14.03 18.33 -14.05
C THR A 46 15.52 18.16 -14.28
N THR A 47 16.01 16.94 -14.10
CA THR A 47 17.42 16.60 -14.35
C THR A 47 17.78 16.86 -15.82
N LEU A 48 16.92 16.46 -16.74
CA LEU A 48 17.13 16.68 -18.16
C LEU A 48 17.21 18.17 -18.49
N ILE A 49 16.31 18.97 -17.91
CA ILE A 49 16.30 20.43 -18.12
C ILE A 49 17.58 21.05 -17.56
N ILE A 50 18.02 20.67 -16.38
CA ILE A 50 19.25 21.14 -15.77
C ILE A 50 20.44 20.81 -16.68
N ASP A 51 20.51 19.58 -17.18
CA ASP A 51 21.59 19.16 -18.06
C ASP A 51 21.64 19.99 -19.36
N LEU A 52 20.47 20.32 -19.92
CA LEU A 52 20.39 21.15 -21.12
C LEU A 52 20.83 22.57 -20.84
N ILE A 53 20.56 23.12 -19.68
CA ILE A 53 20.95 24.47 -19.31
C ILE A 53 22.45 24.55 -19.01
N ASP A 54 22.97 23.52 -18.33
CA ASP A 54 24.38 23.50 -17.94
C ASP A 54 25.32 23.25 -19.10
N ASN A 55 24.81 22.63 -20.14
CA ASN A 55 25.61 22.42 -21.36
C ASN A 55 25.45 23.57 -22.31
#